data_9522540215bf2a6b55f90bd16da0c44e
#
_entry.id   9522540215bf2a6b55f90bd16da0c44e
#
_cell.length_a   1.000
_cell.length_b   1.000
_cell.length_c   1.000
_cell.angle_alpha   90.00
_cell.angle_beta   90.00
_cell.angle_gamma   90.00
#
_symmetry.space_group_name_H-M   'P 1'
#
loop_
_entity.id
_entity.type
_entity.pdbx_description
1 polymer ?
#
loop_
_entity_poly.entity_id
_entity_poly.type
_entity_poly.pdbx_seq_one_letter_code
_entity_poly.pdbx_strand_id
1 'polypeptide(L)'
;MKFSEMPYERPDMSALKEQFAALTERLQNAPDYAAARAAFLEEQVLNKHVDTLFTLASVRHTIDTRDKFYDEEMEFANSAMPQIQQWQDSWTAAMLASPYRKDFAEEYGDLMFVNAEIERKAFSPDIMEELQQENELTQQYGKLLASAQIPFEGGVYTLSQLSPFKNDPDDARRLAAWKAEGQWYKDNQKQLDDIYDKLTHLRDKMGKKLGYEGYTTLGYYRMGRNCYTKADVEKFRAAVVKYLVPLADSIYREQAKRLGKQYPMSFADNALMFRSGNPAPCGDADAILAQGKKFYEELSPETGVFFN
;
A
#
# COMPACT_ATOMS: atom_id res chain seq x y z
N MET A 1 15.39 19.95 0.83
CA MET A 1 16.00 18.93 -0.07
C MET A 1 14.87 18.39 -0.93
N LYS A 2 15.02 18.39 -2.24
CA LYS A 2 14.01 17.80 -3.14
C LYS A 2 14.13 16.27 -3.13
N PHE A 3 13.05 15.58 -3.43
CA PHE A 3 13.04 14.11 -3.52
C PHE A 3 14.12 13.56 -4.49
N SER A 4 14.31 14.24 -5.63
CA SER A 4 15.34 13.89 -6.62
C SER A 4 16.78 14.03 -6.10
N GLU A 5 17.00 14.84 -5.06
CA GLU A 5 18.31 15.14 -4.45
C GLU A 5 18.61 14.24 -3.24
N MET A 6 17.62 13.45 -2.77
CA MET A 6 17.82 12.56 -1.64
C MET A 6 18.84 11.46 -2.00
N PRO A 7 19.92 11.31 -1.23
CA PRO A 7 20.91 10.26 -1.52
C PRO A 7 20.29 8.88 -1.30
N TYR A 8 20.63 7.95 -2.18
CA TYR A 8 20.30 6.54 -2.03
C TYR A 8 21.59 5.73 -2.05
N GLU A 9 21.70 4.81 -1.13
CA GLU A 9 22.72 3.77 -1.11
C GLU A 9 22.09 2.45 -0.68
N ARG A 10 22.59 1.34 -1.24
CA ARG A 10 22.11 0.01 -0.85
C ARG A 10 22.52 -0.26 0.60
N PRO A 11 21.57 -0.65 1.48
CA PRO A 11 21.89 -0.97 2.87
C PRO A 11 22.91 -2.11 3.00
N ASP A 12 23.88 -1.93 3.89
CA ASP A 12 24.77 -3.02 4.31
C ASP A 12 24.05 -3.92 5.32
N MET A 13 23.60 -5.08 4.84
CA MET A 13 22.83 -6.04 5.63
C MET A 13 23.60 -6.60 6.82
N SER A 14 24.94 -6.71 6.73
CA SER A 14 25.77 -7.19 7.85
C SER A 14 25.82 -6.15 8.97
N ALA A 15 26.09 -4.90 8.59
CA ALA A 15 26.11 -3.77 9.53
C ALA A 15 24.73 -3.55 10.19
N LEU A 16 23.64 -3.64 9.42
CA LEU A 16 22.28 -3.52 9.97
C LEU A 16 21.98 -4.63 10.99
N LYS A 17 22.32 -5.87 10.68
CA LYS A 17 22.15 -7.00 11.60
C LYS A 17 22.85 -6.75 12.93
N GLU A 18 24.10 -6.31 12.88
CA GLU A 18 24.88 -6.01 14.08
C GLU A 18 24.27 -4.87 14.90
N GLN A 19 23.79 -3.80 14.22
CA GLN A 19 23.15 -2.66 14.88
C GLN A 19 21.83 -3.06 15.57
N PHE A 20 20.95 -3.81 14.89
CA PHE A 20 19.71 -4.31 15.50
C PHE A 20 20.00 -5.23 16.69
N ALA A 21 20.98 -6.13 16.57
CA ALA A 21 21.37 -7.03 17.65
C ALA A 21 21.90 -6.25 18.87
N ALA A 22 22.80 -5.30 18.65
CA ALA A 22 23.36 -4.46 19.71
C ALA A 22 22.31 -3.61 20.43
N LEU A 23 21.35 -3.02 19.67
CA LEU A 23 20.27 -2.24 20.26
C LEU A 23 19.31 -3.14 21.07
N THR A 24 19.01 -4.34 20.56
CA THR A 24 18.18 -5.31 21.27
C THR A 24 18.84 -5.75 22.59
N GLU A 25 20.13 -6.04 22.58
CA GLU A 25 20.89 -6.38 23.77
C GLU A 25 20.93 -5.23 24.80
N ARG A 26 21.14 -4.00 24.32
CA ARG A 26 21.11 -2.79 25.20
C ARG A 26 19.74 -2.59 25.85
N LEU A 27 18.65 -2.83 25.14
CA LEU A 27 17.30 -2.74 25.69
C LEU A 27 17.06 -3.82 26.75
N GLN A 28 17.46 -5.07 26.47
CA GLN A 28 17.27 -6.20 27.38
C GLN A 28 18.08 -6.05 28.69
N ASN A 29 19.27 -5.46 28.59
CA ASN A 29 20.19 -5.26 29.71
C ASN A 29 20.14 -3.84 30.33
N ALA A 30 19.12 -3.02 29.93
CA ALA A 30 19.01 -1.66 30.44
C ALA A 30 18.87 -1.62 31.97
N PRO A 31 19.70 -0.88 32.69
CA PRO A 31 19.65 -0.82 34.16
C PRO A 31 18.48 0.03 34.68
N ASP A 32 17.95 0.93 33.85
CA ASP A 32 16.86 1.83 34.18
C ASP A 32 16.07 2.23 32.93
N TYR A 33 14.95 2.93 33.11
CA TYR A 33 14.10 3.40 32.01
C TYR A 33 14.83 4.37 31.08
N ALA A 34 15.70 5.24 31.60
CA ALA A 34 16.41 6.21 30.78
C ALA A 34 17.34 5.50 29.77
N ALA A 35 18.03 4.44 30.19
CA ALA A 35 18.87 3.61 29.31
C ALA A 35 18.04 2.84 28.28
N ALA A 36 16.90 2.25 28.71
CA ALA A 36 15.96 1.57 27.80
C ALA A 36 15.39 2.53 26.74
N ARG A 37 14.99 3.73 27.18
CA ARG A 37 14.49 4.79 26.31
C ARG A 37 15.54 5.27 25.30
N ALA A 38 16.79 5.41 25.72
CA ALA A 38 17.87 5.77 24.81
C ALA A 38 18.04 4.71 23.68
N ALA A 39 18.04 3.42 24.03
CA ALA A 39 18.09 2.36 23.04
C ALA A 39 16.88 2.38 22.09
N PHE A 40 15.68 2.64 22.61
CA PHE A 40 14.46 2.79 21.82
C PHE A 40 14.55 3.96 20.82
N LEU A 41 15.01 5.13 21.24
CA LEU A 41 15.13 6.28 20.35
C LEU A 41 16.17 6.05 19.24
N GLU A 42 17.28 5.38 19.56
CA GLU A 42 18.29 5.02 18.56
C GLU A 42 17.74 4.00 17.55
N GLU A 43 16.99 3.01 18.01
CA GLU A 43 16.32 2.05 17.13
C GLU A 43 15.32 2.74 16.20
N GLN A 44 14.53 3.69 16.69
CA GLN A 44 13.62 4.49 15.86
C GLN A 44 14.36 5.28 14.77
N VAL A 45 15.56 5.78 15.07
CA VAL A 45 16.41 6.46 14.08
C VAL A 45 16.91 5.46 13.02
N LEU A 46 17.35 4.28 13.44
CA LEU A 46 17.80 3.22 12.54
C LEU A 46 16.67 2.77 11.61
N ASN A 47 15.49 2.48 12.15
CA ASN A 47 14.32 2.09 11.36
C ASN A 47 13.93 3.15 10.34
N LYS A 48 13.85 4.42 10.74
CA LYS A 48 13.54 5.52 9.82
C LYS A 48 14.56 5.63 8.68
N HIS A 49 15.83 5.41 8.97
CA HIS A 49 16.87 5.39 7.94
C HIS A 49 16.67 4.24 6.94
N VAL A 50 16.47 3.04 7.45
CA VAL A 50 16.21 1.83 6.63
C VAL A 50 14.95 2.01 5.78
N ASP A 51 13.85 2.44 6.38
CA ASP A 51 12.58 2.70 5.67
C ASP A 51 12.74 3.75 4.58
N THR A 52 13.54 4.80 4.84
CA THR A 52 13.82 5.84 3.85
C THR A 52 14.53 5.27 2.64
N LEU A 53 15.55 4.45 2.81
CA LEU A 53 16.31 3.85 1.71
C LEU A 53 15.41 2.93 0.85
N PHE A 54 14.67 2.03 1.46
CA PHE A 54 13.76 1.15 0.73
C PHE A 54 12.61 1.91 0.06
N THR A 55 12.07 2.95 0.71
CA THR A 55 11.06 3.82 0.11
C THR A 55 11.60 4.57 -1.11
N LEU A 56 12.83 5.10 -1.04
CA LEU A 56 13.48 5.76 -2.19
C LEU A 56 13.65 4.81 -3.37
N ALA A 57 14.14 3.59 -3.12
CA ALA A 57 14.27 2.57 -4.17
C ALA A 57 12.91 2.24 -4.80
N SER A 58 11.90 1.98 -3.97
CA SER A 58 10.54 1.63 -4.39
C SER A 58 9.88 2.75 -5.21
N VAL A 59 9.91 3.98 -4.73
CA VAL A 59 9.32 5.13 -5.44
C VAL A 59 10.03 5.38 -6.77
N ARG A 60 11.36 5.34 -6.80
CA ARG A 60 12.12 5.56 -8.03
C ARG A 60 11.91 4.44 -9.05
N HIS A 61 11.81 3.20 -8.60
CA HIS A 61 11.43 2.09 -9.46
C HIS A 61 10.01 2.26 -10.04
N THR A 62 9.03 2.72 -9.24
CA THR A 62 7.67 2.92 -9.73
C THR A 62 7.52 4.09 -10.70
N ILE A 63 8.43 5.07 -10.69
CA ILE A 63 8.48 6.15 -11.69
C ILE A 63 8.85 5.60 -13.07
N ASP A 64 9.84 4.70 -13.16
CA ASP A 64 10.15 3.95 -14.38
C ASP A 64 10.59 2.52 -14.05
N THR A 65 9.67 1.56 -14.21
CA THR A 65 9.94 0.14 -13.96
C THR A 65 10.92 -0.52 -14.94
N ARG A 66 11.45 0.24 -15.91
CA ARG A 66 12.48 -0.20 -16.89
C ARG A 66 13.87 0.27 -16.48
N ASP A 67 13.99 1.10 -15.44
CA ASP A 67 15.28 1.51 -14.90
C ASP A 67 15.98 0.31 -14.27
N LYS A 68 17.05 -0.15 -14.90
CA LYS A 68 17.77 -1.36 -14.50
C LYS A 68 18.35 -1.27 -13.09
N PHE A 69 18.85 -0.08 -12.70
CA PHE A 69 19.42 0.10 -11.37
C PHE A 69 18.36 -0.09 -10.29
N TYR A 70 17.22 0.61 -10.40
CA TYR A 70 16.17 0.48 -9.39
C TYR A 70 15.40 -0.84 -9.49
N ASP A 71 15.42 -1.51 -10.63
CA ASP A 71 14.90 -2.88 -10.74
C ASP A 71 15.76 -3.88 -9.96
N GLU A 72 17.09 -3.80 -10.06
CA GLU A 72 18.03 -4.60 -9.27
C GLU A 72 17.94 -4.27 -7.77
N GLU A 73 17.71 -2.99 -7.41
CA GLU A 73 17.50 -2.60 -6.01
C GLU A 73 16.19 -3.16 -5.43
N MET A 74 15.14 -3.30 -6.24
CA MET A 74 13.90 -3.95 -5.81
C MET A 74 14.05 -5.47 -5.66
N GLU A 75 14.83 -6.14 -6.51
CA GLU A 75 15.18 -7.56 -6.34
C GLU A 75 15.95 -7.77 -5.03
N PHE A 76 16.92 -6.91 -4.75
CA PHE A 76 17.62 -6.90 -3.47
C PHE A 76 16.65 -6.69 -2.30
N ALA A 77 15.77 -5.69 -2.37
CA ALA A 77 14.79 -5.38 -1.33
C ALA A 77 13.86 -6.57 -1.03
N ASN A 78 13.37 -7.27 -2.07
CA ASN A 78 12.50 -8.43 -1.91
C ASN A 78 13.14 -9.56 -1.08
N SER A 79 14.45 -9.72 -1.15
CA SER A 79 15.20 -10.71 -0.37
C SER A 79 15.66 -10.18 1.00
N ALA A 80 15.92 -8.89 1.11
CA ALA A 80 16.45 -8.24 2.31
C ALA A 80 15.35 -7.94 3.35
N MET A 81 14.19 -7.47 2.93
CA MET A 81 13.12 -7.04 3.85
C MET A 81 12.66 -8.14 4.81
N PRO A 82 12.47 -9.41 4.42
CA PRO A 82 12.11 -10.45 5.37
C PRO A 82 13.21 -10.71 6.43
N GLN A 83 14.49 -10.49 6.11
CA GLN A 83 15.58 -10.60 7.07
C GLN A 83 15.55 -9.45 8.08
N ILE A 84 15.32 -8.23 7.62
CA ILE A 84 15.16 -7.06 8.48
C ILE A 84 13.96 -7.25 9.41
N GLN A 85 12.85 -7.75 8.89
CA GLN A 85 11.66 -8.06 9.68
C GLN A 85 11.95 -9.08 10.80
N GLN A 86 12.83 -10.05 10.57
CA GLN A 86 13.26 -10.97 11.61
C GLN A 86 14.03 -10.25 12.75
N TRP A 87 14.88 -9.27 12.42
CA TRP A 87 15.60 -8.50 13.43
C TRP A 87 14.66 -7.57 14.20
N GLN A 88 13.73 -6.94 13.48
CA GLN A 88 12.66 -6.12 14.07
C GLN A 88 11.74 -6.96 14.98
N ASP A 89 11.41 -8.22 14.63
CA ASP A 89 10.65 -9.12 15.51
C ASP A 89 11.41 -9.43 16.80
N SER A 90 12.74 -9.62 16.73
CA SER A 90 13.58 -9.82 17.91
C SER A 90 13.59 -8.60 18.83
N TRP A 91 13.68 -7.40 18.26
CA TRP A 91 13.53 -6.13 18.97
C TRP A 91 12.15 -5.99 19.62
N THR A 92 11.09 -6.24 18.86
CA THR A 92 9.70 -6.21 19.32
C THR A 92 9.46 -7.17 20.47
N ALA A 93 10.04 -8.38 20.40
CA ALA A 93 9.99 -9.34 21.50
C ALA A 93 10.64 -8.79 22.78
N ALA A 94 11.81 -8.14 22.65
CA ALA A 94 12.50 -7.52 23.77
C ALA A 94 11.70 -6.35 24.37
N MET A 95 11.09 -5.50 23.52
CA MET A 95 10.20 -4.42 23.96
C MET A 95 8.99 -4.93 24.75
N LEU A 96 8.32 -5.98 24.28
CA LEU A 96 7.17 -6.59 24.94
C LEU A 96 7.54 -7.23 26.29
N ALA A 97 8.75 -7.77 26.41
CA ALA A 97 9.28 -8.38 27.63
C ALA A 97 9.97 -7.39 28.57
N SER A 98 10.12 -6.14 28.18
CA SER A 98 10.82 -5.11 28.95
C SER A 98 10.17 -4.88 30.32
N PRO A 99 10.96 -4.82 31.41
CA PRO A 99 10.45 -4.42 32.72
C PRO A 99 9.92 -2.99 32.75
N TYR A 100 10.32 -2.16 31.77
CA TYR A 100 9.92 -0.76 31.62
C TYR A 100 8.71 -0.57 30.70
N ARG A 101 7.99 -1.65 30.35
CA ARG A 101 6.80 -1.60 29.47
C ARG A 101 5.77 -0.56 29.94
N LYS A 102 5.57 -0.41 31.27
CA LYS A 102 4.64 0.57 31.81
C LYS A 102 5.09 2.00 31.58
N ASP A 103 6.38 2.26 31.80
CA ASP A 103 6.95 3.59 31.61
C ASP A 103 6.86 4.01 30.13
N PHE A 104 7.15 3.09 29.21
CA PHE A 104 6.95 3.31 27.77
C PHE A 104 5.46 3.57 27.45
N ALA A 105 4.53 2.81 28.03
CA ALA A 105 3.11 2.99 27.79
C ALA A 105 2.59 4.35 28.35
N GLU A 106 3.13 4.81 29.47
CA GLU A 106 2.83 6.14 30.02
C GLU A 106 3.35 7.27 29.11
N GLU A 107 4.53 7.12 28.50
CA GLU A 107 5.15 8.14 27.65
C GLU A 107 4.59 8.12 26.21
N TYR A 108 4.40 6.92 25.59
CA TYR A 108 4.08 6.76 24.16
C TYR A 108 2.68 6.18 23.89
N GLY A 109 1.97 5.75 24.93
CA GLY A 109 0.66 5.13 24.85
C GLY A 109 0.68 3.60 24.68
N ASP A 110 -0.40 2.95 25.15
CA ASP A 110 -0.54 1.47 25.08
C ASP A 110 -0.67 0.92 23.67
N LEU A 111 -1.10 1.74 22.71
CA LEU A 111 -1.34 1.31 21.32
C LEU A 111 -0.08 0.76 20.67
N MET A 112 1.10 1.26 21.04
CA MET A 112 2.39 0.75 20.57
C MET A 112 2.54 -0.75 20.88
N PHE A 113 2.21 -1.17 22.09
CA PHE A 113 2.31 -2.57 22.51
C PHE A 113 1.22 -3.46 21.90
N VAL A 114 -0.01 -2.94 21.75
CA VAL A 114 -1.09 -3.66 21.06
C VAL A 114 -0.70 -3.95 19.62
N ASN A 115 -0.11 -2.99 18.92
CA ASN A 115 0.37 -3.17 17.55
C ASN A 115 1.53 -4.17 17.48
N ALA A 116 2.51 -4.05 18.40
CA ALA A 116 3.64 -4.97 18.49
C ALA A 116 3.19 -6.43 18.70
N GLU A 117 2.19 -6.67 19.56
CA GLU A 117 1.60 -7.99 19.77
C GLU A 117 0.91 -8.54 18.50
N ILE A 118 0.31 -7.68 17.70
CA ILE A 118 -0.33 -8.07 16.42
C ILE A 118 0.71 -8.35 15.34
N GLU A 119 1.74 -7.53 15.23
CA GLU A 119 2.83 -7.74 14.27
C GLU A 119 3.50 -9.10 14.48
N ARG A 120 3.74 -9.50 15.73
CA ARG A 120 4.29 -10.82 16.05
C ARG A 120 3.36 -11.99 15.71
N LYS A 121 2.05 -11.76 15.62
CA LYS A 121 1.10 -12.76 15.10
C LYS A 121 1.11 -12.85 13.58
N ALA A 122 1.68 -11.86 12.90
CA ALA A 122 1.74 -11.80 11.45
C ALA A 122 3.06 -12.32 10.87
N PHE A 123 4.07 -12.58 11.69
CA PHE A 123 5.41 -12.98 11.26
C PHE A 123 5.96 -14.17 12.05
N SER A 124 6.73 -15.03 11.36
CA SER A 124 7.64 -16.03 11.91
C SER A 124 8.75 -16.26 10.89
N PRO A 125 9.98 -16.60 11.31
CA PRO A 125 11.04 -17.05 10.41
C PRO A 125 10.62 -18.21 9.50
N ASP A 126 9.66 -19.02 9.92
CA ASP A 126 9.16 -20.17 9.16
C ASP A 126 8.47 -19.81 7.84
N ILE A 127 8.04 -18.55 7.67
CA ILE A 127 7.38 -18.05 6.44
C ILE A 127 8.28 -17.11 5.62
N MET A 128 9.56 -17.00 5.95
CA MET A 128 10.47 -16.04 5.30
C MET A 128 10.60 -16.30 3.79
N GLU A 129 10.70 -17.56 3.38
CA GLU A 129 10.76 -17.94 1.98
C GLU A 129 9.47 -17.54 1.23
N GLU A 130 8.31 -17.77 1.85
CA GLU A 130 7.04 -17.38 1.29
C GLU A 130 6.87 -15.85 1.18
N LEU A 131 7.40 -15.09 2.14
CA LEU A 131 7.40 -13.62 2.07
C LEU A 131 8.24 -13.10 0.90
N GLN A 132 9.40 -13.71 0.64
CA GLN A 132 10.22 -13.37 -0.52
C GLN A 132 9.47 -13.67 -1.83
N GLN A 133 8.88 -14.84 -1.95
CA GLN A 133 8.09 -15.23 -3.12
C GLN A 133 6.86 -14.32 -3.31
N GLU A 134 6.20 -13.92 -2.22
CA GLU A 134 5.07 -12.96 -2.29
C GLU A 134 5.52 -11.60 -2.84
N ASN A 135 6.67 -11.09 -2.37
CA ASN A 135 7.22 -9.83 -2.85
C ASN A 135 7.54 -9.90 -4.35
N GLU A 136 8.19 -10.97 -4.82
CA GLU A 136 8.50 -11.21 -6.23
C GLU A 136 7.24 -11.26 -7.10
N LEU A 137 6.21 -12.00 -6.69
CA LEU A 137 4.93 -12.10 -7.40
C LEU A 137 4.20 -10.74 -7.45
N THR A 138 4.24 -9.99 -6.36
CA THR A 138 3.64 -8.65 -6.28
C THR A 138 4.38 -7.68 -7.22
N GLN A 139 5.71 -7.75 -7.27
CA GLN A 139 6.51 -6.96 -8.21
C GLN A 139 6.21 -7.34 -9.67
N GLN A 140 6.10 -8.65 -9.98
CA GLN A 140 5.71 -9.12 -11.32
C GLN A 140 4.34 -8.57 -11.75
N TYR A 141 3.36 -8.56 -10.84
CA TYR A 141 2.05 -7.97 -11.09
C TYR A 141 2.16 -6.47 -11.40
N GLY A 142 2.91 -5.72 -10.57
CA GLY A 142 3.13 -4.29 -10.78
C GLY A 142 3.80 -3.98 -12.13
N LYS A 143 4.85 -4.71 -12.48
CA LYS A 143 5.54 -4.59 -13.78
C LYS A 143 4.61 -4.91 -14.96
N LEU A 144 3.78 -5.95 -14.86
CA LEU A 144 2.84 -6.31 -15.90
C LEU A 144 1.85 -5.17 -16.17
N LEU A 145 1.22 -4.61 -15.12
CA LEU A 145 0.30 -3.47 -15.28
C LEU A 145 0.99 -2.22 -15.82
N ALA A 146 2.18 -1.90 -15.33
CA ALA A 146 2.96 -0.75 -15.76
C ALA A 146 3.42 -0.85 -17.23
N SER A 147 3.60 -2.07 -17.74
CA SER A 147 4.01 -2.32 -19.13
C SER A 147 2.89 -2.17 -20.15
N ALA A 148 1.65 -1.90 -19.72
CA ALA A 148 0.50 -1.85 -20.61
C ALA A 148 0.69 -0.81 -21.73
N GLN A 149 0.50 -1.28 -22.98
CA GLN A 149 0.57 -0.50 -24.21
C GLN A 149 -0.72 -0.75 -24.99
N ILE A 150 -1.70 0.15 -24.84
CA ILE A 150 -3.05 -0.01 -25.39
C ILE A 150 -3.20 0.89 -26.59
N PRO A 151 -3.28 0.34 -27.83
CA PRO A 151 -3.55 1.12 -29.02
C PRO A 151 -4.98 1.67 -28.97
N PHE A 152 -5.14 3.00 -29.14
CA PHE A 152 -6.44 3.64 -29.20
C PHE A 152 -6.37 4.94 -30.01
N GLU A 153 -7.24 5.13 -30.98
CA GLU A 153 -7.35 6.35 -31.83
C GLU A 153 -6.01 6.87 -32.36
N GLY A 154 -5.14 5.96 -32.85
CA GLY A 154 -3.83 6.32 -33.44
C GLY A 154 -2.73 6.61 -32.43
N GLY A 155 -3.00 6.57 -31.14
CA GLY A 155 -2.04 6.64 -30.04
C GLY A 155 -1.81 5.28 -29.36
N VAL A 156 -0.86 5.26 -28.43
CA VAL A 156 -0.61 4.13 -27.52
C VAL A 156 -0.61 4.66 -26.09
N TYR A 157 -1.40 4.04 -25.23
CA TYR A 157 -1.67 4.53 -23.88
C TYR A 157 -1.43 3.46 -22.83
N THR A 158 -0.98 3.88 -21.66
CA THR A 158 -1.02 3.03 -20.46
C THR A 158 -2.46 2.91 -19.93
N LEU A 159 -2.70 1.99 -18.99
CA LEU A 159 -4.01 1.85 -18.32
C LEU A 159 -4.52 3.18 -17.73
N SER A 160 -3.63 3.94 -17.09
CA SER A 160 -3.97 5.24 -16.50
C SER A 160 -4.25 6.32 -17.56
N GLN A 161 -3.45 6.38 -18.61
CA GLN A 161 -3.60 7.35 -19.69
C GLN A 161 -4.88 7.15 -20.51
N LEU A 162 -5.44 5.94 -20.51
CA LEU A 162 -6.71 5.65 -21.17
C LEU A 162 -7.93 6.19 -20.39
N SER A 163 -7.77 6.55 -19.11
CA SER A 163 -8.87 6.96 -18.23
C SER A 163 -9.69 8.16 -18.73
N PRO A 164 -9.13 9.23 -19.33
CA PRO A 164 -9.93 10.31 -19.88
C PRO A 164 -10.92 9.85 -20.94
N PHE A 165 -10.53 8.92 -21.83
CA PHE A 165 -11.40 8.39 -22.87
C PHE A 165 -12.52 7.50 -22.31
N LYS A 166 -12.27 6.82 -21.19
CA LYS A 166 -13.27 6.02 -20.48
C LYS A 166 -14.33 6.86 -19.75
N ASN A 167 -14.12 8.16 -19.66
CA ASN A 167 -15.05 9.14 -19.10
C ASN A 167 -15.60 10.12 -20.16
N ASP A 168 -15.35 9.83 -21.44
CA ASP A 168 -15.81 10.69 -22.55
C ASP A 168 -17.35 10.77 -22.59
N PRO A 169 -17.96 11.96 -22.82
CA PRO A 169 -19.39 12.09 -22.97
C PRO A 169 -19.95 11.38 -24.21
N ASP A 170 -19.14 11.15 -25.25
CA ASP A 170 -19.55 10.34 -26.41
C ASP A 170 -19.61 8.86 -26.03
N ASP A 171 -20.80 8.27 -26.14
CA ASP A 171 -21.07 6.87 -25.76
C ASP A 171 -20.25 5.87 -26.56
N ALA A 172 -20.04 6.10 -27.85
CA ALA A 172 -19.33 5.17 -28.72
C ALA A 172 -17.84 5.21 -28.43
N ARG A 173 -17.27 6.40 -28.26
CA ARG A 173 -15.87 6.60 -27.90
C ARG A 173 -15.54 6.04 -26.53
N ARG A 174 -16.39 6.33 -25.55
CA ARG A 174 -16.25 5.80 -24.18
C ARG A 174 -16.26 4.28 -24.17
N LEU A 175 -17.24 3.65 -24.85
CA LEU A 175 -17.34 2.20 -24.94
C LEU A 175 -16.14 1.60 -25.68
N ALA A 176 -15.63 2.24 -26.72
CA ALA A 176 -14.45 1.79 -27.46
C ALA A 176 -13.20 1.80 -26.56
N ALA A 177 -13.00 2.83 -25.74
CA ALA A 177 -11.89 2.89 -24.78
C ALA A 177 -11.96 1.77 -23.74
N TRP A 178 -13.15 1.49 -23.18
CA TRP A 178 -13.36 0.36 -22.27
C TRP A 178 -13.10 -0.99 -22.93
N LYS A 179 -13.47 -1.15 -24.21
CA LYS A 179 -13.18 -2.39 -24.97
C LYS A 179 -11.69 -2.54 -25.23
N ALA A 180 -10.96 -1.46 -25.55
CA ALA A 180 -9.52 -1.50 -25.76
C ALA A 180 -8.78 -1.94 -24.49
N GLU A 181 -9.13 -1.40 -23.33
CA GLU A 181 -8.62 -1.85 -22.04
C GLU A 181 -8.98 -3.31 -21.74
N GLY A 182 -10.25 -3.68 -21.94
CA GLY A 182 -10.72 -5.06 -21.74
C GLY A 182 -10.01 -6.06 -22.66
N GLN A 183 -9.61 -5.66 -23.85
CA GLN A 183 -8.82 -6.52 -24.73
C GLN A 183 -7.40 -6.74 -24.19
N TRP A 184 -6.75 -5.70 -23.68
CA TRP A 184 -5.44 -5.84 -23.03
C TRP A 184 -5.50 -6.84 -21.86
N TYR A 185 -6.53 -6.77 -21.01
CA TYR A 185 -6.70 -7.74 -19.92
C TYR A 185 -6.91 -9.17 -20.44
N LYS A 186 -7.68 -9.34 -21.53
CA LYS A 186 -7.86 -10.66 -22.16
C LYS A 186 -6.55 -11.23 -22.71
N ASP A 187 -5.76 -10.38 -23.35
CA ASP A 187 -4.49 -10.78 -23.94
C ASP A 187 -3.45 -11.20 -22.88
N ASN A 188 -3.56 -10.62 -21.67
CA ASN A 188 -2.69 -10.91 -20.53
C ASN A 188 -3.36 -11.81 -19.48
N GLN A 189 -4.58 -12.33 -19.74
CA GLN A 189 -5.38 -13.06 -18.77
C GLN A 189 -4.60 -14.22 -18.14
N LYS A 190 -3.95 -15.04 -18.95
CA LYS A 190 -3.21 -16.19 -18.44
C LYS A 190 -2.13 -15.79 -17.43
N GLN A 191 -1.39 -14.73 -17.70
CA GLN A 191 -0.33 -14.27 -16.79
C GLN A 191 -0.90 -13.68 -15.50
N LEU A 192 -2.01 -12.93 -15.58
CA LEU A 192 -2.72 -12.37 -14.42
C LEU A 192 -3.30 -13.50 -13.55
N ASP A 193 -3.94 -14.47 -14.16
CA ASP A 193 -4.52 -15.64 -13.48
C ASP A 193 -3.42 -16.46 -12.78
N ASP A 194 -2.29 -16.73 -13.47
CA ASP A 194 -1.15 -17.46 -12.91
C ASP A 194 -0.55 -16.74 -11.68
N ILE A 195 -0.42 -15.41 -11.71
CA ILE A 195 0.07 -14.61 -10.57
C ILE A 195 -0.93 -14.65 -9.42
N TYR A 196 -2.22 -14.45 -9.70
CA TYR A 196 -3.28 -14.46 -8.69
C TYR A 196 -3.39 -15.82 -8.00
N ASP A 197 -3.36 -16.90 -8.76
CA ASP A 197 -3.43 -18.27 -8.23
C ASP A 197 -2.24 -18.56 -7.31
N LYS A 198 -1.02 -18.26 -7.77
CA LYS A 198 0.19 -18.43 -6.96
C LYS A 198 0.13 -17.61 -5.66
N LEU A 199 -0.27 -16.33 -5.73
CA LEU A 199 -0.40 -15.48 -4.53
C LEU A 199 -1.43 -16.04 -3.56
N THR A 200 -2.57 -16.54 -4.05
CA THR A 200 -3.63 -17.10 -3.21
C THR A 200 -3.15 -18.34 -2.46
N HIS A 201 -2.52 -19.27 -3.16
CA HIS A 201 -1.97 -20.48 -2.55
C HIS A 201 -0.82 -20.20 -1.59
N LEU A 202 0.07 -19.28 -1.96
CA LEU A 202 1.21 -18.88 -1.14
C LEU A 202 0.76 -18.25 0.18
N ARG A 203 -0.22 -17.34 0.12
CA ARG A 203 -0.81 -16.68 1.29
C ARG A 203 -1.54 -17.66 2.21
N ASP A 204 -2.28 -18.60 1.64
CA ASP A 204 -2.93 -19.67 2.40
C ASP A 204 -1.91 -20.57 3.10
N LYS A 205 -0.80 -20.91 2.39
CA LYS A 205 0.33 -21.66 2.96
C LYS A 205 0.96 -20.92 4.14
N MET A 206 1.20 -19.60 4.02
CA MET A 206 1.72 -18.78 5.12
C MET A 206 0.80 -18.80 6.33
N GLY A 207 -0.52 -18.62 6.12
CA GLY A 207 -1.50 -18.69 7.20
C GLY A 207 -1.43 -20.02 7.94
N LYS A 208 -1.40 -21.14 7.21
CA LYS A 208 -1.31 -22.48 7.77
C LYS A 208 -0.01 -22.75 8.50
N LYS A 209 1.13 -22.28 7.98
CA LYS A 209 2.44 -22.38 8.68
C LYS A 209 2.45 -21.65 10.01
N LEU A 210 1.74 -20.54 10.14
CA LEU A 210 1.57 -19.79 11.38
C LEU A 210 0.50 -20.36 12.32
N GLY A 211 -0.08 -21.53 11.99
CA GLY A 211 -1.08 -22.22 12.81
C GLY A 211 -2.51 -21.70 12.65
N TYR A 212 -2.79 -20.87 11.64
CA TYR A 212 -4.13 -20.41 11.33
C TYR A 212 -4.85 -21.39 10.37
N GLU A 213 -6.19 -21.31 10.34
CA GLU A 213 -7.01 -22.10 9.40
C GLU A 213 -6.67 -21.79 7.92
N GLY A 214 -6.27 -20.55 7.65
CA GLY A 214 -5.89 -20.06 6.33
C GLY A 214 -5.44 -18.60 6.38
N TYR A 215 -5.40 -17.92 5.22
CA TYR A 215 -4.88 -16.56 5.14
C TYR A 215 -5.73 -15.50 5.83
N THR A 216 -7.05 -15.69 5.97
CA THR A 216 -7.96 -14.63 6.46
C THR A 216 -7.51 -14.04 7.80
N THR A 217 -7.16 -14.89 8.77
CA THR A 217 -6.71 -14.44 10.10
C THR A 217 -5.36 -13.71 10.00
N LEU A 218 -4.40 -14.31 9.28
CA LEU A 218 -3.11 -13.66 9.02
C LEU A 218 -3.28 -12.31 8.33
N GLY A 219 -4.16 -12.22 7.34
CA GLY A 219 -4.46 -10.97 6.63
C GLY A 219 -5.01 -9.88 7.55
N TYR A 220 -5.83 -10.22 8.53
CA TYR A 220 -6.31 -9.26 9.55
C TYR A 220 -5.16 -8.71 10.39
N TYR A 221 -4.22 -9.56 10.83
CA TYR A 221 -3.05 -9.12 11.59
C TYR A 221 -2.10 -8.28 10.72
N ARG A 222 -1.82 -8.70 9.48
CA ARG A 222 -0.99 -7.94 8.52
C ARG A 222 -1.57 -6.56 8.16
N MET A 223 -2.88 -6.37 8.27
CA MET A 223 -3.54 -5.07 8.12
C MET A 223 -3.57 -4.23 9.40
N GLY A 224 -2.90 -4.66 10.48
CA GLY A 224 -2.86 -3.94 11.75
C GLY A 224 -4.23 -3.79 12.43
N ARG A 225 -5.16 -4.72 12.19
CA ARG A 225 -6.52 -4.64 12.76
C ARG A 225 -6.48 -5.00 14.23
N ASN A 226 -6.40 -4.00 15.08
CA ASN A 226 -6.20 -4.11 16.52
C ASN A 226 -7.47 -3.85 17.37
N CYS A 227 -8.52 -3.20 16.81
CA CYS A 227 -9.69 -2.75 17.55
C CYS A 227 -11.02 -3.33 17.05
N TYR A 228 -10.99 -4.18 15.99
CA TYR A 228 -12.18 -4.86 15.49
C TYR A 228 -11.85 -6.24 14.90
N THR A 229 -12.83 -7.12 14.89
CA THR A 229 -12.73 -8.51 14.46
C THR A 229 -13.42 -8.76 13.12
N LYS A 230 -13.25 -9.97 12.57
CA LYS A 230 -14.01 -10.44 11.41
C LYS A 230 -15.53 -10.34 11.65
N ALA A 231 -16.01 -10.67 12.86
CA ALA A 231 -17.43 -10.60 13.20
C ALA A 231 -17.96 -9.14 13.19
N ASP A 232 -17.13 -8.17 13.58
CA ASP A 232 -17.51 -6.76 13.50
C ASP A 232 -17.60 -6.28 12.05
N VAL A 233 -16.67 -6.73 11.18
CA VAL A 233 -16.73 -6.46 9.75
C VAL A 233 -17.94 -7.13 9.08
N GLU A 234 -18.36 -8.30 9.53
CA GLU A 234 -19.59 -8.97 9.05
C GLU A 234 -20.84 -8.16 9.40
N LYS A 235 -20.93 -7.61 10.62
CA LYS A 235 -22.00 -6.69 11.03
C LYS A 235 -22.01 -5.42 10.18
N PHE A 236 -20.81 -4.82 9.96
CA PHE A 236 -20.68 -3.64 9.11
C PHE A 236 -21.16 -3.92 7.68
N ARG A 237 -20.73 -5.04 7.08
CA ARG A 237 -21.17 -5.44 5.72
C ARG A 237 -22.69 -5.65 5.65
N ALA A 238 -23.27 -6.28 6.67
CA ALA A 238 -24.73 -6.43 6.75
C ALA A 238 -25.44 -5.08 6.79
N ALA A 239 -24.92 -4.10 7.54
CA ALA A 239 -25.44 -2.75 7.56
C ALA A 239 -25.29 -2.04 6.20
N VAL A 240 -24.17 -2.19 5.52
CA VAL A 240 -23.97 -1.67 4.15
C VAL A 240 -25.02 -2.24 3.20
N VAL A 241 -25.20 -3.56 3.18
CA VAL A 241 -26.20 -4.21 2.31
C VAL A 241 -27.61 -3.73 2.63
N LYS A 242 -27.93 -3.56 3.91
CA LYS A 242 -29.28 -3.15 4.31
C LYS A 242 -29.61 -1.67 4.03
N TYR A 243 -28.63 -0.78 4.22
CA TYR A 243 -28.89 0.66 4.23
C TYR A 243 -28.25 1.40 3.05
N LEU A 244 -26.99 1.06 2.70
CA LEU A 244 -26.28 1.80 1.66
C LEU A 244 -26.56 1.30 0.26
N VAL A 245 -26.72 -0.02 0.07
CA VAL A 245 -26.99 -0.60 -1.26
C VAL A 245 -28.31 -0.09 -1.83
N PRO A 246 -29.45 -0.03 -1.09
CA PRO A 246 -30.69 0.55 -1.63
C PRO A 246 -30.55 2.06 -1.95
N LEU A 247 -29.79 2.80 -1.13
CA LEU A 247 -29.53 4.22 -1.41
C LEU A 247 -28.70 4.39 -2.69
N ALA A 248 -27.63 3.60 -2.85
CA ALA A 248 -26.80 3.59 -4.05
C ALA A 248 -27.64 3.23 -5.30
N ASP A 249 -28.51 2.22 -5.19
CA ASP A 249 -29.43 1.86 -6.28
C ASP A 249 -30.32 3.03 -6.70
N SER A 250 -30.87 3.78 -5.74
CA SER A 250 -31.68 4.96 -6.02
C SER A 250 -30.87 6.07 -6.73
N ILE A 251 -29.64 6.30 -6.30
CA ILE A 251 -28.71 7.27 -6.90
C ILE A 251 -28.39 6.87 -8.36
N TYR A 252 -28.08 5.60 -8.61
CA TYR A 252 -27.81 5.12 -9.97
C TYR A 252 -29.04 5.18 -10.87
N ARG A 253 -30.26 4.96 -10.35
CA ARG A 253 -31.49 5.18 -11.11
C ARG A 253 -31.69 6.63 -11.54
N GLU A 254 -31.44 7.58 -10.64
CA GLU A 254 -31.51 9.01 -10.95
C GLU A 254 -30.39 9.42 -11.93
N GLN A 255 -29.20 8.85 -11.80
CA GLN A 255 -28.11 9.06 -12.75
C GLN A 255 -28.50 8.54 -14.15
N ALA A 256 -29.06 7.34 -14.26
CA ALA A 256 -29.53 6.79 -15.52
C ALA A 256 -30.57 7.70 -16.19
N LYS A 257 -31.56 8.21 -15.43
CA LYS A 257 -32.57 9.20 -15.95
C LYS A 257 -31.89 10.46 -16.46
N ARG A 258 -30.96 11.04 -15.68
CA ARG A 258 -30.20 12.24 -16.04
C ARG A 258 -29.41 12.06 -17.34
N LEU A 259 -28.82 10.87 -17.52
CA LEU A 259 -28.08 10.49 -18.72
C LEU A 259 -28.98 10.09 -19.90
N GLY A 260 -30.29 9.84 -19.67
CA GLY A 260 -31.20 9.30 -20.66
C GLY A 260 -30.91 7.85 -21.02
N LYS A 261 -30.39 7.09 -20.05
CA LYS A 261 -30.03 5.68 -20.15
C LYS A 261 -31.08 4.79 -19.49
N GLN A 262 -31.13 3.53 -19.92
CA GLN A 262 -31.94 2.52 -19.24
C GLN A 262 -31.18 2.04 -17.99
N TYR A 263 -31.88 1.80 -16.91
CA TYR A 263 -31.33 1.15 -15.72
C TYR A 263 -31.60 -0.37 -15.74
N PRO A 264 -30.64 -1.22 -15.36
CA PRO A 264 -29.27 -0.90 -14.97
C PRO A 264 -28.42 -0.39 -16.15
N MET A 265 -27.59 0.59 -15.89
CA MET A 265 -26.68 1.12 -16.91
C MET A 265 -25.59 0.12 -17.27
N SER A 266 -25.01 0.26 -18.46
CA SER A 266 -23.82 -0.50 -18.81
C SER A 266 -22.63 -0.14 -17.92
N PHE A 267 -21.71 -1.06 -17.74
CA PHE A 267 -20.46 -0.83 -17.01
C PHE A 267 -19.70 0.42 -17.49
N ALA A 268 -19.68 0.67 -18.81
CA ALA A 268 -19.02 1.83 -19.39
C ALA A 268 -19.70 3.16 -19.05
N ASP A 269 -20.99 3.14 -18.69
CA ASP A 269 -21.76 4.36 -18.41
C ASP A 269 -21.72 4.77 -16.93
N ASN A 270 -21.38 3.87 -16.02
CA ASN A 270 -21.45 4.11 -14.58
C ASN A 270 -20.58 5.26 -14.09
N ALA A 271 -19.47 5.53 -14.73
CA ALA A 271 -18.55 6.61 -14.36
C ALA A 271 -19.00 7.99 -14.86
N LEU A 272 -19.97 8.06 -15.81
CA LEU A 272 -20.43 9.32 -16.38
C LEU A 272 -21.51 9.96 -15.51
N MET A 273 -21.27 11.19 -15.03
CA MET A 273 -22.20 11.90 -14.13
C MET A 273 -23.23 12.75 -14.89
N PHE A 274 -22.83 13.39 -15.99
CA PHE A 274 -23.65 14.31 -16.78
C PHE A 274 -23.46 14.04 -18.27
N ARG A 275 -24.50 14.36 -19.09
CA ARG A 275 -24.42 14.24 -20.55
C ARG A 275 -23.35 15.13 -21.17
N SER A 276 -23.02 16.24 -20.53
CA SER A 276 -21.96 17.17 -20.96
C SER A 276 -20.55 16.70 -20.55
N GLY A 277 -20.44 15.58 -19.87
CA GLY A 277 -19.20 15.09 -19.28
C GLY A 277 -19.12 15.29 -17.76
N ASN A 278 -18.12 14.71 -17.15
CA ASN A 278 -17.86 14.86 -15.74
C ASN A 278 -17.24 16.23 -15.42
N PRO A 279 -17.42 16.75 -14.18
CA PRO A 279 -16.67 17.92 -13.75
C PRO A 279 -15.17 17.72 -13.94
N ALA A 280 -14.51 18.71 -14.50
CA ALA A 280 -13.06 18.71 -14.70
C ALA A 280 -12.40 19.73 -13.75
N PRO A 281 -11.16 19.48 -13.33
CA PRO A 281 -10.38 20.47 -12.58
C PRO A 281 -10.25 21.79 -13.35
N CYS A 282 -10.22 22.91 -12.63
CA CYS A 282 -9.96 24.23 -13.22
C CYS A 282 -8.45 24.43 -13.36
N GLY A 283 -7.93 24.34 -14.57
CA GLY A 283 -6.53 24.56 -14.88
C GLY A 283 -5.74 23.25 -15.11
N ASP A 284 -4.47 23.44 -15.44
CA ASP A 284 -3.50 22.35 -15.59
C ASP A 284 -2.91 21.88 -14.25
N ALA A 285 -1.99 20.94 -14.29
CA ALA A 285 -1.36 20.38 -13.08
C ALA A 285 -0.66 21.46 -12.24
N ASP A 286 0.01 22.42 -12.89
CA ASP A 286 0.75 23.47 -12.18
C ASP A 286 -0.23 24.43 -11.48
N ALA A 287 -1.34 24.80 -12.13
CA ALA A 287 -2.40 25.62 -11.53
C ALA A 287 -3.07 24.91 -10.34
N ILE A 288 -3.32 23.60 -10.43
CA ILE A 288 -3.90 22.80 -9.34
C ILE A 288 -2.93 22.72 -8.15
N LEU A 289 -1.64 22.47 -8.40
CA LEU A 289 -0.61 22.42 -7.35
C LEU A 289 -0.43 23.78 -6.68
N ALA A 290 -0.39 24.87 -7.45
CA ALA A 290 -0.30 26.23 -6.91
C ALA A 290 -1.53 26.59 -6.04
N GLN A 291 -2.72 26.19 -6.45
CA GLN A 291 -3.94 26.39 -5.65
C GLN A 291 -3.93 25.52 -4.38
N GLY A 292 -3.46 24.26 -4.49
CA GLY A 292 -3.28 23.38 -3.33
C GLY A 292 -2.31 23.97 -2.31
N LYS A 293 -1.14 24.47 -2.77
CA LYS A 293 -0.18 25.13 -1.90
C LYS A 293 -0.82 26.32 -1.16
N LYS A 294 -1.57 27.17 -1.86
CA LYS A 294 -2.28 28.31 -1.26
C LYS A 294 -3.27 27.85 -0.18
N PHE A 295 -4.03 26.78 -0.41
CA PHE A 295 -4.94 26.24 0.59
C PHE A 295 -4.22 25.77 1.86
N TYR A 296 -3.06 25.10 1.71
CA TYR A 296 -2.26 24.65 2.85
C TYR A 296 -1.65 25.84 3.62
N GLU A 297 -1.20 26.88 2.93
CA GLU A 297 -0.70 28.10 3.55
C GLU A 297 -1.81 28.87 4.33
N GLU A 298 -3.04 28.88 3.79
CA GLU A 298 -4.20 29.48 4.44
C GLU A 298 -4.70 28.65 5.64
N LEU A 299 -4.46 27.32 5.64
CA LEU A 299 -4.93 26.43 6.70
C LEU A 299 -4.14 26.65 8.00
N SER A 300 -2.83 26.65 7.95
CA SER A 300 -1.95 27.01 9.07
C SER A 300 -0.51 27.29 8.61
N PRO A 301 0.29 28.07 9.41
CA PRO A 301 1.71 28.25 9.13
C PRO A 301 2.49 26.94 9.03
N GLU A 302 2.17 25.94 9.88
CA GLU A 302 2.85 24.64 9.92
C GLU A 302 2.63 23.84 8.63
N THR A 303 1.40 23.84 8.09
CA THR A 303 1.10 23.17 6.83
C THR A 303 1.75 23.89 5.64
N GLY A 304 1.87 25.22 5.70
CA GLY A 304 2.62 26.00 4.71
C GLY A 304 4.10 25.62 4.66
N VAL A 305 4.74 25.39 5.82
CA VAL A 305 6.14 24.94 5.90
C VAL A 305 6.33 23.55 5.27
N PHE A 306 5.37 22.67 5.43
CA PHE A 306 5.42 21.34 4.83
C PHE A 306 5.44 21.37 3.29
N PHE A 307 4.77 22.37 2.69
CA PHE A 307 4.66 22.51 1.22
C PHE A 307 5.82 23.29 0.57
N ASN A 308 6.65 23.96 1.34
CA ASN A 308 7.81 24.72 0.87
C ASN A 308 9.13 23.96 1.03
#